data_a10b7dbb2d6542bb7cfcb1d40488daf3
#
_entry.id   a10b7dbb2d6542bb7cfcb1d40488daf3
#
_cell.length_a   1.000
_cell.length_b   1.000
_cell.length_c   1.000
_cell.angle_alpha   90.00
_cell.angle_beta   90.00
_cell.angle_gamma   90.00
#
_symmetry.space_group_name_H-M   'P 1'
#
loop_
_entity.id
_entity.type
_entity.pdbx_description
1 polymer ?
#
loop_
_entity_poly.entity_id
_entity_poly.type
_entity_poly.pdbx_seq_one_letter_code
_entity_poly.pdbx_strand_id
1 'polypeptide(L)'
;MTEMCAVSRRFALVLAIAALALGWAGRASAERRQFEMNIEDTRIVLVEKQAFHTFAFAGQVPGPLFYVDEGDDIEIKVNNLTALPHTIHWHGILQTGTWRMDGVPNVTQEGIPPGESFTYKFKAEPSGTLWYHCHVNVNEHVALRGMWGPFIVRPKKPTALEKRVTRDFILMLSDWDSKWSDKPGFGGIPGDAFDYFTINGKSFPEDEPLRVHRGDVVRLRLIGAGDLVHSIHVHGHVLQIAFKDGHPLPAPILADTVLVGPGERYDVIFEADNPGRWMIHDHVDTHTTNGNRPDGGIMTVLEYEEIKSDDPWYVWNKRVPKPNFYYEDSLKKGPGIYTNDTFKGQAAQ
;
A
#
# COMPACT_ATOMS: atom_id res chain seq x y z
N MET A 1 -52.84 -17.21 -51.75
CA MET A 1 -51.71 -16.25 -51.83
C MET A 1 -51.74 -15.27 -50.68
N THR A 2 -51.75 -15.74 -49.41
CA THR A 2 -51.83 -14.86 -48.21
C THR A 2 -51.17 -15.42 -46.98
N GLU A 3 -50.08 -16.17 -47.11
CA GLU A 3 -49.34 -16.70 -45.90
C GLU A 3 -47.85 -16.53 -45.92
N MET A 4 -47.26 -15.74 -46.83
CA MET A 4 -45.82 -15.53 -46.91
C MET A 4 -45.30 -14.19 -46.38
N CYS A 5 -46.15 -13.37 -45.74
CA CYS A 5 -45.75 -11.99 -45.30
C CYS A 5 -45.59 -11.82 -43.79
N ALA A 6 -45.82 -12.83 -42.94
CA ALA A 6 -45.82 -12.70 -41.48
C ALA A 6 -44.50 -13.17 -40.81
N VAL A 7 -43.63 -13.89 -41.50
CA VAL A 7 -42.40 -14.47 -40.91
C VAL A 7 -41.21 -13.51 -40.98
N SER A 8 -41.18 -12.58 -41.95
CA SER A 8 -40.05 -11.65 -42.11
C SER A 8 -39.98 -10.49 -41.11
N ARG A 9 -41.09 -10.14 -40.42
CA ARG A 9 -41.11 -9.05 -39.44
C ARG A 9 -40.67 -9.44 -38.02
N ARG A 10 -40.69 -10.74 -37.68
CA ARG A 10 -40.23 -11.20 -36.36
C ARG A 10 -38.72 -11.41 -36.26
N PHE A 11 -38.03 -11.66 -37.38
CA PHE A 11 -36.57 -11.80 -37.39
C PHE A 11 -35.83 -10.42 -37.37
N ALA A 12 -36.40 -9.36 -37.87
CA ALA A 12 -35.80 -8.04 -37.88
C ALA A 12 -35.81 -7.38 -36.48
N LEU A 13 -36.78 -7.72 -35.62
CA LEU A 13 -36.90 -7.17 -34.27
C LEU A 13 -35.95 -7.83 -33.25
N VAL A 14 -35.59 -9.10 -33.44
CA VAL A 14 -34.67 -9.83 -32.57
C VAL A 14 -33.20 -9.44 -32.84
N LEU A 15 -32.86 -9.09 -34.08
CA LEU A 15 -31.54 -8.63 -34.45
C LEU A 15 -31.25 -7.17 -33.98
N ALA A 16 -32.29 -6.32 -33.88
CA ALA A 16 -32.17 -4.97 -33.41
C ALA A 16 -31.98 -4.89 -31.88
N ILE A 17 -32.53 -5.83 -31.09
CA ILE A 17 -32.36 -5.90 -29.64
C ILE A 17 -31.01 -6.53 -29.28
N ALA A 18 -30.47 -7.45 -30.08
CA ALA A 18 -29.12 -8.02 -29.88
C ALA A 18 -28.00 -6.99 -30.20
N ALA A 19 -28.20 -6.04 -31.11
CA ALA A 19 -27.26 -5.00 -31.45
C ALA A 19 -27.21 -3.86 -30.41
N LEU A 20 -28.25 -3.68 -29.60
CA LEU A 20 -28.27 -2.68 -28.51
C LEU A 20 -27.69 -3.19 -27.20
N ALA A 21 -27.52 -4.51 -27.03
CA ALA A 21 -26.90 -5.10 -25.85
C ALA A 21 -25.36 -5.24 -25.94
N LEU A 22 -24.76 -5.02 -27.10
CA LEU A 22 -23.30 -5.12 -27.34
C LEU A 22 -22.58 -3.76 -27.31
N GLY A 23 -23.27 -2.67 -26.97
CA GLY A 23 -22.74 -1.30 -27.02
C GLY A 23 -22.31 -0.69 -25.70
N TRP A 24 -22.39 -1.41 -24.58
CA TRP A 24 -21.97 -0.88 -23.25
C TRP A 24 -20.89 -1.76 -22.60
N ALA A 25 -19.86 -2.09 -23.35
CA ALA A 25 -18.54 -2.23 -22.73
C ALA A 25 -18.05 -0.80 -22.50
N GLY A 26 -18.49 -0.20 -21.40
CA GLY A 26 -18.12 1.16 -21.04
C GLY A 26 -16.59 1.23 -21.01
N ARG A 27 -16.00 2.01 -21.94
CA ARG A 27 -14.68 2.58 -21.72
C ARG A 27 -14.79 3.26 -20.36
N ALA A 28 -14.06 2.79 -19.35
CA ALA A 28 -13.89 3.54 -18.14
C ALA A 28 -13.30 4.89 -18.57
N SER A 29 -14.14 5.92 -18.61
CA SER A 29 -13.68 7.27 -18.86
C SER A 29 -12.88 7.68 -17.65
N ALA A 30 -11.80 8.44 -17.87
CA ALA A 30 -11.09 9.08 -16.79
C ALA A 30 -12.09 9.87 -15.93
N GLU A 31 -12.08 9.61 -14.63
CA GLU A 31 -12.94 10.32 -13.67
C GLU A 31 -12.13 11.40 -12.96
N ARG A 32 -12.80 12.48 -12.58
CA ARG A 32 -12.21 13.45 -11.65
C ARG A 32 -12.47 12.96 -10.24
N ARG A 33 -11.36 12.69 -9.50
CA ARG A 33 -11.41 12.27 -8.11
C ARG A 33 -10.85 13.35 -7.21
N GLN A 34 -11.64 13.75 -6.24
CA GLN A 34 -11.28 14.79 -5.27
C GLN A 34 -11.17 14.17 -3.89
N PHE A 35 -10.05 14.45 -3.21
CA PHE A 35 -9.78 13.99 -1.87
C PHE A 35 -9.32 15.17 -1.00
N GLU A 36 -9.48 15.01 0.30
CA GLU A 36 -8.93 15.94 1.29
C GLU A 36 -8.24 15.14 2.40
N MET A 37 -7.08 15.61 2.86
CA MET A 37 -6.26 14.94 3.85
C MET A 37 -5.56 15.96 4.74
N ASN A 38 -5.57 15.72 6.05
CA ASN A 38 -4.79 16.50 7.00
C ASN A 38 -3.42 15.87 7.23
N ILE A 39 -2.46 16.70 7.60
CA ILE A 39 -1.20 16.28 8.24
C ILE A 39 -1.32 16.69 9.71
N GLU A 40 -1.13 15.74 10.62
CA GLU A 40 -1.41 15.89 12.04
C GLU A 40 -0.26 15.36 12.90
N ASP A 41 0.03 16.06 14.01
CA ASP A 41 0.87 15.49 15.05
C ASP A 41 0.12 14.37 15.76
N THR A 42 0.74 13.19 15.87
CA THR A 42 0.13 12.05 16.55
C THR A 42 1.19 11.13 17.17
N ARG A 43 0.74 10.16 17.91
CA ARG A 43 1.57 9.06 18.40
C ARG A 43 0.99 7.74 17.92
N ILE A 44 1.86 6.86 17.46
CA ILE A 44 1.50 5.51 17.05
C ILE A 44 2.21 4.48 17.93
N VAL A 45 1.61 3.32 18.07
CA VAL A 45 2.21 2.18 18.78
C VAL A 45 2.59 1.14 17.74
N LEU A 46 3.88 0.84 17.62
CA LEU A 46 4.39 -0.16 16.67
C LEU A 46 4.23 -1.56 17.23
N VAL A 47 4.54 -1.74 18.51
CA VAL A 47 4.45 -3.02 19.21
C VAL A 47 4.26 -2.78 20.72
N GLU A 48 3.40 -3.55 21.37
CA GLU A 48 3.13 -3.47 22.83
C GLU A 48 2.84 -2.03 23.32
N LYS A 49 3.75 -1.48 24.12
CA LYS A 49 3.67 -0.12 24.69
C LYS A 49 4.66 0.85 24.02
N GLN A 50 5.41 0.39 23.02
CA GLN A 50 6.40 1.24 22.33
C GLN A 50 5.69 2.20 21.40
N ALA A 51 5.57 3.45 21.85
CA ALA A 51 4.94 4.53 21.11
C ALA A 51 5.96 5.45 20.46
N PHE A 52 5.65 5.92 19.26
CA PHE A 52 6.48 6.82 18.49
C PHE A 52 5.68 8.08 18.15
N HIS A 53 6.30 9.25 18.31
CA HIS A 53 5.75 10.51 17.81
C HIS A 53 5.91 10.56 16.30
N THR A 54 4.89 11.00 15.60
CA THR A 54 4.87 11.11 14.14
C THR A 54 4.11 12.35 13.69
N PHE A 55 4.46 12.86 12.51
CA PHE A 55 3.60 13.71 11.70
C PHE A 55 2.89 12.79 10.72
N ALA A 56 1.60 12.58 10.88
CA ALA A 56 0.89 11.53 10.15
C ALA A 56 -0.10 12.10 9.13
N PHE A 57 -0.19 11.48 7.99
CA PHE A 57 -1.25 11.72 7.02
C PHE A 57 -2.57 11.15 7.54
N ALA A 58 -3.57 12.01 7.75
CA ALA A 58 -4.86 11.68 8.36
C ALA A 58 -4.72 11.00 9.75
N GLY A 59 -3.70 11.40 10.54
CA GLY A 59 -3.49 10.89 11.88
C GLY A 59 -3.12 9.40 11.97
N GLN A 60 -2.64 8.78 10.90
CA GLN A 60 -2.31 7.35 10.84
C GLN A 60 -1.00 7.06 10.11
N VAL A 61 -0.40 5.90 10.40
CA VAL A 61 0.74 5.32 9.66
C VAL A 61 0.43 3.84 9.37
N PRO A 62 0.47 3.40 8.11
CA PRO A 62 0.61 4.20 6.89
C PRO A 62 -0.48 5.27 6.76
N GLY A 63 -0.19 6.34 6.02
CA GLY A 63 -1.21 7.27 5.56
C GLY A 63 -2.30 6.55 4.76
N PRO A 64 -3.45 7.20 4.46
CA PRO A 64 -4.55 6.59 3.72
C PRO A 64 -4.09 5.95 2.40
N LEU A 65 -4.66 4.79 2.07
CA LEU A 65 -4.54 4.22 0.74
C LEU A 65 -5.35 5.07 -0.24
N PHE A 66 -4.69 5.66 -1.23
CA PHE A 66 -5.35 6.14 -2.44
C PHE A 66 -5.40 5.00 -3.46
N TYR A 67 -6.60 4.59 -3.84
CA TYR A 67 -6.85 3.60 -4.87
C TYR A 67 -7.65 4.22 -5.99
N VAL A 68 -7.05 4.36 -7.17
CA VAL A 68 -7.62 5.12 -8.30
C VAL A 68 -7.44 4.35 -9.59
N ASP A 69 -8.11 4.79 -10.66
CA ASP A 69 -7.96 4.19 -11.97
C ASP A 69 -6.89 4.92 -12.81
N GLU A 70 -6.18 4.17 -13.62
CA GLU A 70 -5.23 4.73 -14.57
C GLU A 70 -5.90 5.81 -15.42
N GLY A 71 -5.27 6.99 -15.49
CA GLY A 71 -5.73 8.13 -16.24
C GLY A 71 -6.83 8.97 -15.56
N ASP A 72 -7.22 8.66 -14.32
CA ASP A 72 -8.07 9.57 -13.53
C ASP A 72 -7.41 10.93 -13.32
N ASP A 73 -8.21 11.99 -13.30
CA ASP A 73 -7.76 13.32 -12.93
C ASP A 73 -7.88 13.48 -11.42
N ILE A 74 -6.73 13.51 -10.75
CA ILE A 74 -6.63 13.52 -9.30
C ILE A 74 -6.50 14.94 -8.79
N GLU A 75 -7.27 15.25 -7.74
CA GLU A 75 -7.17 16.50 -6.98
C GLU A 75 -7.15 16.16 -5.49
N ILE A 76 -6.05 16.47 -4.80
CA ILE A 76 -5.89 16.20 -3.36
C ILE A 76 -5.57 17.49 -2.65
N LYS A 77 -6.49 17.97 -1.80
CA LYS A 77 -6.25 19.07 -0.88
C LYS A 77 -5.60 18.53 0.39
N VAL A 78 -4.46 19.11 0.73
CA VAL A 78 -3.68 18.76 1.92
C VAL A 78 -3.67 19.95 2.87
N ASN A 79 -4.13 19.76 4.10
CA ASN A 79 -4.12 20.76 5.16
C ASN A 79 -3.00 20.43 6.15
N ASN A 80 -2.11 21.37 6.40
CA ASN A 80 -1.05 21.19 7.39
C ASN A 80 -1.51 21.70 8.77
N LEU A 81 -1.81 20.78 9.69
CA LEU A 81 -2.23 21.09 11.05
C LEU A 81 -1.09 20.96 12.06
N THR A 82 0.15 20.76 11.59
CA THR A 82 1.35 20.64 12.43
C THR A 82 2.05 22.00 12.60
N ALA A 83 3.09 22.04 13.44
CA ALA A 83 3.91 23.22 13.66
C ALA A 83 5.07 23.38 12.65
N LEU A 84 5.27 22.43 11.73
CA LEU A 84 6.37 22.41 10.76
C LEU A 84 5.83 22.46 9.33
N PRO A 85 6.61 22.96 8.36
CA PRO A 85 6.21 22.89 6.96
C PRO A 85 6.32 21.45 6.43
N HIS A 86 5.43 21.09 5.50
CA HIS A 86 5.43 19.78 4.84
C HIS A 86 5.13 19.90 3.34
N THR A 87 5.52 18.90 2.56
CA THR A 87 5.07 18.69 1.18
C THR A 87 4.73 17.22 0.99
N ILE A 88 4.10 16.88 -0.14
CA ILE A 88 3.91 15.48 -0.53
C ILE A 88 4.51 15.26 -1.91
N HIS A 89 5.46 14.34 -1.98
CA HIS A 89 5.94 13.75 -3.23
C HIS A 89 5.12 12.51 -3.58
N TRP A 90 4.65 12.47 -4.83
CA TRP A 90 3.83 11.39 -5.38
C TRP A 90 4.75 10.42 -6.13
N HIS A 91 5.40 9.56 -5.36
CA HIS A 91 6.49 8.72 -5.85
C HIS A 91 6.02 7.69 -6.88
N GLY A 92 6.56 7.83 -8.10
CA GLY A 92 6.23 6.99 -9.24
C GLY A 92 5.18 7.59 -10.18
N ILE A 93 4.47 8.66 -9.80
CA ILE A 93 3.62 9.43 -10.71
C ILE A 93 4.51 10.24 -11.68
N LEU A 94 4.24 10.15 -12.97
CA LEU A 94 5.09 10.79 -14.01
C LEU A 94 4.98 12.32 -14.01
N GLN A 95 3.95 12.91 -13.43
CA GLN A 95 3.70 14.35 -13.41
C GLN A 95 3.73 14.99 -14.81
N THR A 96 3.20 14.28 -15.81
CA THR A 96 3.19 14.72 -17.21
C THR A 96 2.44 16.04 -17.36
N GLY A 97 3.16 17.11 -17.66
CA GLY A 97 2.63 18.47 -17.76
C GLY A 97 2.31 19.14 -16.40
N THR A 98 2.54 18.45 -15.29
CA THR A 98 2.21 18.90 -13.92
C THR A 98 3.42 18.85 -12.96
N TRP A 99 4.64 19.01 -13.46
CA TRP A 99 5.88 18.88 -12.69
C TRP A 99 5.92 19.73 -11.40
N ARG A 100 5.17 20.85 -11.37
CA ARG A 100 5.03 21.68 -10.14
C ARG A 100 4.22 21.00 -9.03
N MET A 101 3.60 19.86 -9.30
CA MET A 101 2.87 19.04 -8.33
C MET A 101 3.71 17.90 -7.76
N ASP A 102 5.01 17.85 -8.10
CA ASP A 102 5.94 16.80 -7.67
C ASP A 102 6.29 16.84 -6.18
N GLY A 103 6.09 17.99 -5.51
CA GLY A 103 6.16 18.09 -4.06
C GLY A 103 7.57 18.25 -3.48
N VAL A 104 8.58 18.62 -4.29
CA VAL A 104 9.95 18.80 -3.83
C VAL A 104 10.18 20.26 -3.39
N PRO A 105 10.50 20.52 -2.10
CA PRO A 105 10.74 21.87 -1.59
C PRO A 105 11.88 22.57 -2.33
N ASN A 106 11.71 23.85 -2.59
CA ASN A 106 12.68 24.71 -3.30
C ASN A 106 13.00 24.29 -4.74
N VAL A 107 12.31 23.27 -5.27
CA VAL A 107 12.44 22.81 -6.67
C VAL A 107 11.12 22.97 -7.41
N THR A 108 10.06 22.38 -6.90
CA THR A 108 8.73 22.37 -7.55
C THR A 108 7.71 23.22 -6.81
N GLN A 109 7.86 23.38 -5.50
CA GLN A 109 6.99 24.19 -4.64
C GLN A 109 7.73 24.64 -3.38
N GLU A 110 7.11 25.54 -2.61
CA GLU A 110 7.48 25.80 -1.22
C GLU A 110 6.81 24.80 -0.29
N GLY A 111 7.37 24.63 0.93
CA GLY A 111 6.72 23.85 1.98
C GLY A 111 5.36 24.46 2.35
N ILE A 112 4.35 23.64 2.57
CA ILE A 112 3.03 24.07 3.07
C ILE A 112 3.21 24.54 4.52
N PRO A 113 3.05 25.82 4.82
CA PRO A 113 3.26 26.33 6.18
C PRO A 113 2.24 25.78 7.18
N PRO A 114 2.54 25.88 8.50
CA PRO A 114 1.57 25.59 9.55
C PRO A 114 0.24 26.32 9.37
N GLY A 115 -0.87 25.60 9.45
CA GLY A 115 -2.23 26.13 9.30
C GLY A 115 -2.67 26.42 7.87
N GLU A 116 -1.81 26.22 6.86
CA GLU A 116 -2.13 26.43 5.46
C GLU A 116 -2.45 25.12 4.72
N SER A 117 -2.87 25.26 3.48
CA SER A 117 -3.20 24.10 2.62
C SER A 117 -2.64 24.27 1.21
N PHE A 118 -2.40 23.13 0.56
CA PHE A 118 -2.00 23.07 -0.85
C PHE A 118 -2.85 22.02 -1.56
N THR A 119 -3.17 22.26 -2.84
CA THR A 119 -3.96 21.32 -3.65
C THR A 119 -3.11 20.77 -4.79
N TYR A 120 -2.81 19.49 -4.73
CA TYR A 120 -2.12 18.75 -5.78
C TYR A 120 -3.11 18.35 -6.87
N LYS A 121 -2.71 18.51 -8.14
CA LYS A 121 -3.54 18.17 -9.31
C LYS A 121 -2.67 17.50 -10.37
N PHE A 122 -2.97 16.25 -10.64
CA PHE A 122 -2.21 15.45 -11.61
C PHE A 122 -3.07 14.32 -12.18
N LYS A 123 -2.54 13.66 -13.19
CA LYS A 123 -3.16 12.47 -13.77
C LYS A 123 -2.56 11.22 -13.12
N ALA A 124 -3.41 10.25 -12.78
CA ALA A 124 -2.96 8.97 -12.22
C ALA A 124 -2.28 8.12 -13.30
N GLU A 125 -1.00 8.34 -13.51
CA GLU A 125 -0.14 7.65 -14.50
C GLU A 125 1.29 7.50 -13.96
N PRO A 126 1.94 6.33 -14.15
CA PRO A 126 1.45 5.08 -14.74
C PRO A 126 0.54 4.29 -13.78
N SER A 127 -0.05 3.19 -14.28
CA SER A 127 -0.67 2.19 -13.39
C SER A 127 0.36 1.38 -12.63
N GLY A 128 -0.04 0.84 -11.46
CA GLY A 128 0.80 -0.04 -10.66
C GLY A 128 0.84 0.29 -9.17
N THR A 129 1.81 -0.27 -8.50
CA THR A 129 2.10 -0.03 -7.08
C THR A 129 2.99 1.19 -6.95
N LEU A 130 2.41 2.29 -6.53
CA LEU A 130 3.06 3.56 -6.26
C LEU A 130 2.85 3.90 -4.78
N TRP A 131 3.42 5.01 -4.31
CA TRP A 131 3.28 5.47 -2.94
C TRP A 131 3.44 6.99 -2.86
N TYR A 132 3.27 7.57 -1.69
CA TYR A 132 3.50 8.99 -1.47
C TYR A 132 4.16 9.19 -0.11
N HIS A 133 4.91 10.29 0.01
CA HIS A 133 5.62 10.60 1.26
C HIS A 133 5.93 12.11 1.36
N CYS A 134 6.22 12.55 2.57
CA CYS A 134 6.74 13.90 2.78
C CYS A 134 8.09 14.07 2.09
N HIS A 135 8.37 15.27 1.56
CA HIS A 135 9.68 15.57 0.97
C HIS A 135 10.41 16.74 1.68
N VAL A 136 9.88 17.23 2.79
CA VAL A 136 10.59 18.12 3.69
C VAL A 136 11.34 17.29 4.71
N ASN A 137 12.65 17.49 4.86
CA ASN A 137 13.50 16.76 5.82
C ASN A 137 13.21 15.24 5.82
N VAL A 138 13.41 14.63 4.66
CA VAL A 138 13.04 13.21 4.42
C VAL A 138 13.66 12.23 5.42
N ASN A 139 14.89 12.51 5.88
CA ASN A 139 15.60 11.67 6.85
C ASN A 139 14.84 11.53 8.16
N GLU A 140 14.14 12.59 8.59
CA GLU A 140 13.31 12.56 9.79
C GLU A 140 11.86 12.19 9.45
N HIS A 141 11.23 12.90 8.51
CA HIS A 141 9.80 12.77 8.28
C HIS A 141 9.41 11.42 7.67
N VAL A 142 10.21 10.89 6.76
CA VAL A 142 9.95 9.59 6.13
C VAL A 142 10.51 8.45 6.96
N ALA A 143 11.83 8.46 7.21
CA ALA A 143 12.51 7.36 7.87
C ALA A 143 12.11 7.18 9.34
N LEU A 144 11.86 8.27 10.08
CA LEU A 144 11.62 8.20 11.54
C LEU A 144 10.20 8.55 11.97
N ARG A 145 9.40 9.17 11.10
CA ARG A 145 8.09 9.70 11.46
C ARG A 145 6.95 9.04 10.69
N GLY A 146 7.25 8.11 9.78
CA GLY A 146 6.22 7.37 9.07
C GLY A 146 5.33 8.20 8.16
N MET A 147 5.83 9.34 7.65
CA MET A 147 5.09 10.20 6.73
C MET A 147 5.04 9.63 5.32
N TRP A 148 4.40 8.51 5.17
CA TRP A 148 4.23 7.79 3.91
C TRP A 148 2.90 7.02 3.88
N GLY A 149 2.43 6.72 2.66
CA GLY A 149 1.24 5.92 2.44
C GLY A 149 1.18 5.32 1.04
N PRO A 150 0.37 4.27 0.82
CA PRO A 150 0.27 3.60 -0.47
C PRO A 150 -0.62 4.39 -1.44
N PHE A 151 -0.19 4.41 -2.71
CA PHE A 151 -0.94 4.98 -3.84
C PHE A 151 -1.01 3.93 -4.95
N ILE A 152 -2.15 3.30 -5.12
CA ILE A 152 -2.33 2.21 -6.08
C ILE A 152 -3.14 2.70 -7.27
N VAL A 153 -2.57 2.57 -8.46
CA VAL A 153 -3.25 2.92 -9.71
C VAL A 153 -3.65 1.65 -10.44
N ARG A 154 -4.96 1.40 -10.51
CA ARG A 154 -5.52 0.22 -11.16
C ARG A 154 -5.35 0.31 -12.68
N PRO A 155 -4.76 -0.68 -13.34
CA PRO A 155 -4.52 -0.62 -14.78
C PRO A 155 -5.83 -0.73 -15.57
N LYS A 156 -5.97 0.06 -16.63
CA LYS A 156 -7.06 -0.10 -17.64
C LYS A 156 -6.96 -1.41 -18.39
N LYS A 157 -5.74 -1.93 -18.54
CA LYS A 157 -5.45 -3.17 -19.26
C LYS A 157 -4.56 -4.07 -18.41
N PRO A 158 -5.14 -4.76 -17.41
CA PRO A 158 -4.36 -5.66 -16.57
C PRO A 158 -3.75 -6.80 -17.40
N THR A 159 -2.54 -7.19 -17.05
CA THR A 159 -1.82 -8.33 -17.63
C THR A 159 -2.59 -9.65 -17.41
N ALA A 160 -2.19 -10.71 -18.11
CA ALA A 160 -2.79 -12.02 -17.90
C ALA A 160 -2.58 -12.53 -16.45
N LEU A 161 -1.43 -12.21 -15.85
CA LEU A 161 -1.09 -12.61 -14.49
C LEU A 161 -1.93 -11.84 -13.45
N GLU A 162 -2.07 -10.51 -13.62
CA GLU A 162 -2.89 -9.68 -12.72
C GLU A 162 -4.36 -10.11 -12.70
N LYS A 163 -4.92 -10.55 -13.84
CA LYS A 163 -6.30 -11.04 -13.93
C LYS A 163 -6.56 -12.31 -13.14
N ARG A 164 -5.52 -13.04 -12.76
CA ARG A 164 -5.62 -14.27 -11.96
C ARG A 164 -5.59 -13.98 -10.46
N VAL A 165 -5.14 -12.79 -10.04
CA VAL A 165 -4.99 -12.44 -8.62
C VAL A 165 -6.35 -12.49 -7.91
N THR A 166 -6.44 -13.28 -6.85
CA THR A 166 -7.61 -13.41 -5.98
C THR A 166 -7.40 -12.76 -4.61
N ARG A 167 -6.12 -12.66 -4.17
CA ARG A 167 -5.72 -12.02 -2.91
C ARG A 167 -4.63 -10.99 -3.20
N ASP A 168 -4.79 -9.77 -2.70
CA ASP A 168 -3.91 -8.63 -3.02
C ASP A 168 -3.57 -7.86 -1.73
N PHE A 169 -2.33 -7.94 -1.28
CA PHE A 169 -1.86 -7.37 -0.02
C PHE A 169 -0.79 -6.30 -0.26
N ILE A 170 -0.85 -5.21 0.50
CA ILE A 170 0.15 -4.14 0.47
C ILE A 170 1.02 -4.25 1.71
N LEU A 171 2.33 -4.33 1.54
CA LEU A 171 3.33 -4.40 2.60
C LEU A 171 4.30 -3.23 2.45
N MET A 172 4.12 -2.19 3.26
CA MET A 172 5.06 -1.08 3.36
C MET A 172 6.08 -1.40 4.44
N LEU A 173 7.35 -1.47 4.05
CA LEU A 173 8.48 -1.87 4.90
C LEU A 173 9.18 -0.61 5.40
N SER A 174 9.46 -0.51 6.69
CA SER A 174 10.09 0.68 7.26
C SER A 174 10.85 0.43 8.55
N ASP A 175 11.71 1.37 8.88
CA ASP A 175 12.67 1.37 9.98
C ASP A 175 12.32 2.49 10.96
N TRP A 176 12.63 2.29 12.25
CA TRP A 176 12.35 3.26 13.32
C TRP A 176 13.50 3.28 14.35
N ASP A 177 13.84 4.46 14.83
CA ASP A 177 14.82 4.64 15.89
C ASP A 177 14.10 5.09 17.18
N SER A 178 14.09 4.25 18.20
CA SER A 178 13.43 4.53 19.48
C SER A 178 14.00 5.75 20.20
N LYS A 179 15.25 6.10 19.95
CA LYS A 179 15.89 7.29 20.56
C LYS A 179 15.33 8.60 20.00
N TRP A 180 14.76 8.56 18.80
CA TRP A 180 14.16 9.71 18.12
C TRP A 180 12.64 9.78 18.33
N SER A 181 12.02 8.67 18.70
CA SER A 181 10.58 8.49 18.71
C SER A 181 9.80 9.49 19.56
N ASP A 182 10.38 9.95 20.67
CA ASP A 182 9.71 10.82 21.65
C ASP A 182 10.11 12.32 21.54
N LYS A 183 10.79 12.71 20.45
CA LYS A 183 11.32 14.06 20.28
C LYS A 183 10.65 14.77 19.09
N PRO A 184 9.46 15.36 19.27
CA PRO A 184 8.80 16.08 18.19
C PRO A 184 9.65 17.25 17.71
N GLY A 185 9.72 17.46 16.38
CA GLY A 185 10.40 18.60 15.77
C GLY A 185 11.91 18.62 15.98
N PHE A 186 12.52 17.52 16.30
CA PHE A 186 13.97 17.42 16.42
C PHE A 186 14.60 17.31 15.03
N GLY A 187 15.00 18.44 14.45
CA GLY A 187 15.73 18.44 13.17
C GLY A 187 17.10 17.77 13.31
N GLY A 188 17.49 17.04 12.29
CA GLY A 188 18.80 16.41 12.21
C GLY A 188 18.78 15.19 11.27
N ILE A 189 19.96 14.63 11.06
CA ILE A 189 20.09 13.36 10.36
C ILE A 189 20.04 12.25 11.40
N PRO A 190 19.12 11.27 11.30
CA PRO A 190 19.13 10.10 12.17
C PRO A 190 20.49 9.41 12.08
N GLY A 191 20.98 8.95 13.23
CA GLY A 191 22.09 8.00 13.22
C GLY A 191 21.62 6.65 12.71
N ASP A 192 22.55 5.78 12.30
CA ASP A 192 22.31 4.43 11.75
C ASP A 192 21.84 3.43 12.83
N ALA A 193 21.03 3.85 13.79
CA ALA A 193 20.68 3.06 14.97
C ALA A 193 19.21 2.66 15.00
N PHE A 194 18.66 2.26 13.85
CA PHE A 194 17.33 1.67 13.79
C PHE A 194 17.25 0.42 14.64
N ASP A 195 16.22 0.36 15.48
CA ASP A 195 16.02 -0.73 16.43
C ASP A 195 14.59 -1.31 16.44
N TYR A 196 13.70 -0.75 15.62
CA TYR A 196 12.36 -1.28 15.32
C TYR A 196 12.13 -1.30 13.83
N PHE A 197 11.45 -2.34 13.34
CA PHE A 197 11.18 -2.57 11.93
C PHE A 197 9.73 -2.98 11.76
N THR A 198 9.08 -2.51 10.71
CA THR A 198 7.62 -2.70 10.59
C THR A 198 7.16 -3.08 9.20
N ILE A 199 6.05 -3.83 9.17
CA ILE A 199 5.15 -3.94 8.04
C ILE A 199 3.94 -3.04 8.32
N ASN A 200 3.66 -2.09 7.43
CA ASN A 200 2.52 -1.16 7.59
C ASN A 200 2.47 -0.45 8.95
N GLY A 201 3.60 -0.06 9.52
CA GLY A 201 3.68 0.62 10.81
C GLY A 201 3.41 -0.27 12.02
N LYS A 202 3.44 -1.60 11.86
CA LYS A 202 3.37 -2.57 12.96
C LYS A 202 4.54 -3.53 12.91
N SER A 203 5.08 -3.80 14.08
CA SER A 203 6.13 -4.78 14.29
C SER A 203 5.54 -6.07 14.82
N PHE A 204 6.06 -7.20 14.37
CA PHE A 204 5.65 -8.49 14.95
C PHE A 204 5.81 -8.46 16.49
N PRO A 205 4.86 -9.00 17.25
CA PRO A 205 3.66 -9.74 16.84
C PRO A 205 2.36 -8.90 16.81
N GLU A 206 2.42 -7.58 16.60
CA GLU A 206 1.23 -6.71 16.54
C GLU A 206 0.60 -6.60 15.15
N ASP A 207 1.21 -7.19 14.14
CA ASP A 207 0.65 -7.38 12.80
C ASP A 207 -0.37 -8.54 12.77
N GLU A 208 -1.03 -8.70 11.66
CA GLU A 208 -2.01 -9.75 11.38
C GLU A 208 -1.41 -10.75 10.38
N PRO A 209 -1.66 -12.07 10.49
CA PRO A 209 -1.26 -13.01 9.44
C PRO A 209 -1.99 -12.74 8.13
N LEU A 210 -1.30 -13.00 7.00
CA LEU A 210 -1.91 -12.98 5.67
C LEU A 210 -2.71 -14.28 5.48
N ARG A 211 -4.05 -14.18 5.43
CA ARG A 211 -4.92 -15.35 5.30
C ARG A 211 -5.23 -15.63 3.85
N VAL A 212 -5.07 -16.89 3.47
CA VAL A 212 -5.30 -17.39 2.11
C VAL A 212 -6.03 -18.73 2.13
N HIS A 213 -6.66 -19.08 1.02
CA HIS A 213 -7.16 -20.42 0.76
C HIS A 213 -6.26 -21.13 -0.26
N ARG A 214 -6.24 -22.46 -0.19
CA ARG A 214 -5.56 -23.25 -1.22
C ARG A 214 -6.14 -22.95 -2.61
N GLY A 215 -5.26 -22.62 -3.55
CA GLY A 215 -5.62 -22.26 -4.91
C GLY A 215 -5.80 -20.75 -5.13
N ASP A 216 -5.68 -19.93 -4.09
CA ASP A 216 -5.58 -18.48 -4.27
C ASP A 216 -4.35 -18.11 -5.10
N VAL A 217 -4.49 -17.10 -5.93
CA VAL A 217 -3.37 -16.42 -6.57
C VAL A 217 -3.11 -15.14 -5.80
N VAL A 218 -2.01 -15.14 -5.07
CA VAL A 218 -1.66 -14.09 -4.11
C VAL A 218 -0.74 -13.08 -4.77
N ARG A 219 -1.02 -11.78 -4.60
CA ARG A 219 -0.08 -10.70 -4.89
C ARG A 219 0.34 -10.02 -3.59
N LEU A 220 1.65 -9.92 -3.38
CA LEU A 220 2.23 -9.05 -2.38
C LEU A 220 2.82 -7.82 -3.08
N ARG A 221 2.38 -6.64 -2.67
CA ARG A 221 2.92 -5.35 -3.11
C ARG A 221 3.91 -4.88 -2.08
N LEU A 222 5.19 -5.13 -2.33
CA LEU A 222 6.29 -4.74 -1.45
C LEU A 222 6.69 -3.30 -1.76
N ILE A 223 6.77 -2.44 -0.75
CA ILE A 223 7.14 -1.02 -0.88
C ILE A 223 8.21 -0.71 0.17
N GLY A 224 9.41 -0.33 -0.25
CA GLY A 224 10.47 0.13 0.64
C GLY A 224 10.23 1.58 1.05
N ALA A 225 9.60 1.78 2.22
CA ALA A 225 9.22 3.09 2.73
C ALA A 225 10.19 3.63 3.80
N GLY A 226 11.15 2.82 4.24
CA GLY A 226 12.21 3.19 5.17
C GLY A 226 13.50 3.62 4.48
N ASP A 227 14.57 3.66 5.24
CA ASP A 227 15.91 4.11 4.83
C ASP A 227 16.86 2.92 4.57
N LEU A 228 16.49 1.73 5.04
CA LEU A 228 17.27 0.51 4.87
C LEU A 228 16.72 -0.38 3.76
N VAL A 229 17.57 -1.31 3.31
CA VAL A 229 17.17 -2.37 2.38
C VAL A 229 16.54 -3.53 3.16
N HIS A 230 15.51 -4.15 2.59
CA HIS A 230 14.82 -5.30 3.18
C HIS A 230 14.87 -6.49 2.25
N SER A 231 15.27 -7.65 2.76
CA SER A 231 15.38 -8.89 2.00
C SER A 231 14.23 -9.83 2.37
N ILE A 232 13.08 -9.64 1.72
CA ILE A 232 11.84 -10.32 2.08
C ILE A 232 11.83 -11.75 1.53
N HIS A 233 11.84 -12.71 2.44
CA HIS A 233 11.75 -14.13 2.15
C HIS A 233 10.36 -14.69 2.51
N VAL A 234 9.83 -15.54 1.62
CA VAL A 234 8.54 -16.24 1.81
C VAL A 234 8.81 -17.74 1.85
N HIS A 235 8.56 -18.35 3.00
CA HIS A 235 8.73 -19.79 3.15
C HIS A 235 7.74 -20.60 2.31
N GLY A 236 8.18 -21.74 1.81
CA GLY A 236 7.33 -22.78 1.23
C GLY A 236 6.69 -22.46 -0.13
N HIS A 237 6.99 -21.31 -0.74
CA HIS A 237 6.40 -20.88 -2.01
C HIS A 237 7.45 -20.32 -2.97
N VAL A 238 7.19 -20.48 -4.27
CA VAL A 238 7.99 -19.86 -5.33
C VAL A 238 7.30 -18.60 -5.81
N LEU A 239 7.96 -17.47 -5.64
CA LEU A 239 7.47 -16.15 -6.04
C LEU A 239 7.76 -15.88 -7.52
N GLN A 240 6.87 -15.18 -8.18
CA GLN A 240 7.08 -14.56 -9.48
C GLN A 240 7.20 -13.05 -9.26
N ILE A 241 8.39 -12.47 -9.35
CA ILE A 241 8.58 -11.02 -9.40
C ILE A 241 8.03 -10.57 -10.77
N ALA A 242 6.85 -9.98 -10.76
CA ALA A 242 6.10 -9.65 -11.97
C ALA A 242 6.21 -8.17 -12.36
N PHE A 243 6.39 -7.28 -11.36
CA PHE A 243 6.50 -5.83 -11.58
C PHE A 243 7.62 -5.26 -10.72
N LYS A 244 8.29 -4.25 -11.27
CA LYS A 244 9.22 -3.38 -10.56
C LYS A 244 8.80 -1.92 -10.76
N ASP A 245 8.71 -1.16 -9.66
CA ASP A 245 8.40 0.28 -9.67
C ASP A 245 7.10 0.63 -10.42
N GLY A 246 6.10 -0.27 -10.33
CA GLY A 246 4.82 -0.15 -11.03
C GLY A 246 4.82 -0.66 -12.46
N HIS A 247 5.97 -1.00 -13.03
CA HIS A 247 6.10 -1.44 -14.43
C HIS A 247 6.18 -2.97 -14.53
N PRO A 248 5.44 -3.60 -15.47
CA PRO A 248 5.54 -5.02 -15.70
C PRO A 248 6.92 -5.41 -16.25
N LEU A 249 7.49 -6.48 -15.72
CA LEU A 249 8.70 -7.07 -16.28
C LEU A 249 8.36 -7.81 -17.59
N PRO A 250 9.27 -7.83 -18.58
CA PRO A 250 9.07 -8.56 -19.83
C PRO A 250 8.77 -10.06 -19.62
N ALA A 251 9.35 -10.64 -18.57
CA ALA A 251 9.05 -11.97 -18.07
C ALA A 251 9.23 -11.96 -16.54
N PRO A 252 8.36 -12.64 -15.77
CA PRO A 252 8.53 -12.76 -14.33
C PRO A 252 9.84 -13.47 -13.97
N ILE A 253 10.48 -13.02 -12.89
CA ILE A 253 11.68 -13.65 -12.33
C ILE A 253 11.24 -14.56 -11.18
N LEU A 254 11.63 -15.83 -11.21
CA LEU A 254 11.37 -16.76 -10.11
C LEU A 254 12.33 -16.49 -8.96
N ALA A 255 11.80 -16.41 -7.76
CA ALA A 255 12.56 -16.17 -6.54
C ALA A 255 11.83 -16.78 -5.34
N ASP A 256 12.49 -16.85 -4.20
CA ASP A 256 11.89 -17.05 -2.87
C ASP A 256 12.20 -15.86 -1.94
N THR A 257 13.10 -14.99 -2.38
CA THR A 257 13.60 -13.84 -1.63
C THR A 257 13.70 -12.63 -2.56
N VAL A 258 13.20 -11.47 -2.11
CA VAL A 258 13.19 -10.22 -2.88
C VAL A 258 13.88 -9.12 -2.08
N LEU A 259 14.96 -8.57 -2.63
CA LEU A 259 15.64 -7.41 -2.06
C LEU A 259 14.88 -6.15 -2.46
N VAL A 260 14.35 -5.42 -1.48
CA VAL A 260 13.59 -4.17 -1.65
C VAL A 260 14.42 -3.02 -1.09
N GLY A 261 14.89 -2.15 -1.96
CA GLY A 261 15.62 -0.95 -1.57
C GLY A 261 14.69 0.22 -1.19
N PRO A 262 15.21 1.25 -0.52
CA PRO A 262 14.47 2.49 -0.26
C PRO A 262 13.86 3.07 -1.54
N GLY A 263 12.56 3.33 -1.52
CA GLY A 263 11.83 3.86 -2.67
C GLY A 263 11.43 2.83 -3.73
N GLU A 264 11.99 1.63 -3.73
CA GLU A 264 11.64 0.59 -4.70
C GLU A 264 10.28 -0.07 -4.38
N ARG A 265 9.61 -0.56 -5.41
CA ARG A 265 8.38 -1.35 -5.30
C ARG A 265 8.47 -2.58 -6.16
N TYR A 266 8.02 -3.70 -5.60
CA TYR A 266 7.91 -4.97 -6.31
C TYR A 266 6.53 -5.58 -6.09
N ASP A 267 5.85 -5.99 -7.17
CA ASP A 267 4.71 -6.86 -7.06
C ASP A 267 5.18 -8.30 -7.31
N VAL A 268 5.05 -9.13 -6.30
CA VAL A 268 5.32 -10.56 -6.40
C VAL A 268 4.02 -11.34 -6.39
N ILE A 269 3.91 -12.34 -7.27
CA ILE A 269 2.70 -13.14 -7.43
C ILE A 269 3.06 -14.61 -7.30
N PHE A 270 2.25 -15.37 -6.56
CA PHE A 270 2.44 -16.81 -6.40
C PHE A 270 1.09 -17.51 -6.23
N GLU A 271 1.08 -18.82 -6.45
CA GLU A 271 -0.08 -19.67 -6.17
C GLU A 271 0.01 -20.21 -4.74
N ALA A 272 -1.07 -20.11 -3.99
CA ALA A 272 -1.19 -20.72 -2.66
C ALA A 272 -1.50 -22.21 -2.83
N ASP A 273 -0.49 -23.01 -3.11
CA ASP A 273 -0.60 -24.43 -3.43
C ASP A 273 -0.03 -25.38 -2.35
N ASN A 274 0.59 -24.81 -1.31
CA ASN A 274 1.25 -25.53 -0.23
C ASN A 274 0.59 -25.20 1.14
N PRO A 275 -0.54 -25.86 1.50
CA PRO A 275 -1.25 -25.59 2.73
C PRO A 275 -0.42 -25.75 3.99
N GLY A 276 -0.40 -24.72 4.85
CA GLY A 276 0.38 -24.68 6.08
C GLY A 276 0.35 -23.31 6.74
N ARG A 277 1.34 -23.06 7.57
CA ARG A 277 1.68 -21.73 8.11
C ARG A 277 3.12 -21.46 7.74
N TRP A 278 3.33 -20.44 6.96
CA TRP A 278 4.61 -20.13 6.37
C TRP A 278 5.06 -18.75 6.80
N MET A 279 6.26 -18.68 7.35
CA MET A 279 6.83 -17.38 7.73
C MET A 279 7.10 -16.54 6.51
N ILE A 280 6.82 -15.25 6.63
CA ILE A 280 7.29 -14.19 5.75
C ILE A 280 8.11 -13.26 6.63
N HIS A 281 9.37 -13.03 6.30
CA HIS A 281 10.25 -12.22 7.13
C HIS A 281 11.37 -11.54 6.34
N ASP A 282 11.97 -10.53 6.94
CA ASP A 282 13.22 -9.96 6.45
C ASP A 282 14.38 -10.92 6.75
N HIS A 283 15.19 -11.22 5.75
CA HIS A 283 16.37 -12.08 5.89
C HIS A 283 17.63 -11.30 6.31
N VAL A 284 17.51 -9.99 6.57
CA VAL A 284 18.48 -9.25 7.37
C VAL A 284 18.09 -9.45 8.83
N ASP A 285 18.74 -10.37 9.51
CA ASP A 285 18.33 -10.92 10.81
C ASP A 285 18.09 -9.85 11.89
N THR A 286 18.84 -8.75 11.86
CA THR A 286 18.62 -7.62 12.77
C THR A 286 17.29 -6.93 12.57
N HIS A 287 16.67 -7.03 11.39
CA HIS A 287 15.37 -6.45 11.09
C HIS A 287 14.18 -7.29 11.60
N THR A 288 14.46 -8.46 12.15
CA THR A 288 13.45 -9.29 12.84
C THR A 288 13.52 -9.14 14.36
N THR A 289 13.82 -7.93 14.82
CA THR A 289 13.94 -7.62 16.25
C THR A 289 13.06 -6.43 16.67
N ASN A 290 12.77 -6.34 17.97
CA ASN A 290 12.12 -5.20 18.62
C ASN A 290 13.04 -4.65 19.71
N GLY A 291 13.67 -3.49 19.49
CA GLY A 291 14.62 -2.91 20.45
C GLY A 291 15.75 -3.89 20.78
N ASN A 292 16.34 -4.54 19.76
CA ASN A 292 17.36 -5.58 19.86
C ASN A 292 16.95 -6.88 20.59
N ARG A 293 15.63 -7.11 20.78
CA ARG A 293 15.10 -8.39 21.25
C ARG A 293 14.64 -9.23 20.06
N PRO A 294 14.98 -10.53 19.99
CA PRO A 294 14.56 -11.39 18.89
C PRO A 294 13.03 -11.59 18.84
N ASP A 295 12.57 -12.21 17.77
CA ASP A 295 11.16 -12.53 17.51
C ASP A 295 10.29 -11.26 17.43
N GLY A 296 10.67 -10.34 16.55
CA GLY A 296 10.01 -9.06 16.32
C GLY A 296 10.19 -8.55 14.90
N GLY A 297 10.07 -7.24 14.74
CA GLY A 297 10.41 -6.56 13.48
C GLY A 297 9.52 -6.94 12.30
N ILE A 298 10.14 -7.01 11.12
CA ILE A 298 9.49 -7.40 9.85
C ILE A 298 9.37 -8.93 9.81
N MET A 299 8.32 -9.43 10.44
CA MET A 299 7.89 -10.82 10.39
C MET A 299 6.36 -10.87 10.29
N THR A 300 5.83 -11.84 9.56
CA THR A 300 4.41 -12.20 9.58
C THR A 300 4.24 -13.64 9.10
N VAL A 301 3.01 -14.14 9.03
CA VAL A 301 2.72 -15.51 8.60
C VAL A 301 1.73 -15.50 7.45
N LEU A 302 2.02 -16.26 6.40
CA LEU A 302 1.04 -16.71 5.43
C LEU A 302 0.30 -17.91 6.03
N GLU A 303 -0.95 -17.71 6.38
CA GLU A 303 -1.79 -18.71 7.05
C GLU A 303 -2.89 -19.21 6.09
N TYR A 304 -2.91 -20.52 5.87
CA TYR A 304 -4.00 -21.15 5.12
C TYR A 304 -5.20 -21.36 6.04
N GLU A 305 -6.36 -20.86 5.65
CA GLU A 305 -7.58 -20.91 6.47
C GLU A 305 -8.09 -22.35 6.70
N GLU A 306 -7.67 -23.30 5.88
CA GLU A 306 -7.94 -24.73 6.07
C GLU A 306 -7.18 -25.35 7.25
N ILE A 307 -6.11 -24.70 7.71
CA ILE A 307 -5.26 -25.20 8.80
C ILE A 307 -5.88 -24.74 10.13
N LYS A 308 -6.65 -25.59 10.74
CA LYS A 308 -7.13 -25.35 12.11
C LYS A 308 -5.97 -25.48 13.08
N SER A 309 -5.82 -24.50 13.98
CA SER A 309 -4.79 -24.56 15.00
C SER A 309 -5.31 -24.07 16.34
N ASP A 310 -5.23 -24.93 17.28
CA ASP A 310 -5.25 -24.72 18.73
C ASP A 310 -3.86 -24.81 19.34
N ASP A 311 -2.81 -24.86 18.49
CA ASP A 311 -1.42 -24.94 18.89
C ASP A 311 -1.04 -23.77 19.80
N PRO A 312 -0.61 -24.02 21.05
CA PRO A 312 -0.26 -22.98 22.01
C PRO A 312 0.96 -22.15 21.62
N TRP A 313 1.80 -22.64 20.69
CA TRP A 313 2.97 -21.93 20.16
C TRP A 313 2.60 -20.87 19.15
N TYR A 314 1.43 -20.95 18.58
CA TYR A 314 1.02 -20.04 17.52
C TYR A 314 0.46 -18.74 18.13
N VAL A 315 1.24 -17.68 18.10
CA VAL A 315 0.97 -16.42 18.82
C VAL A 315 -0.32 -15.73 18.41
N TRP A 316 -0.78 -15.93 17.15
CA TRP A 316 -2.04 -15.33 16.67
C TRP A 316 -3.31 -16.11 17.07
N ASN A 317 -3.20 -17.32 17.62
CA ASN A 317 -4.34 -18.14 18.05
C ASN A 317 -5.30 -17.41 19.01
N LYS A 318 -4.78 -16.55 19.85
CA LYS A 318 -5.52 -15.92 20.95
C LYS A 318 -5.86 -14.46 20.67
N ARG A 319 -5.65 -13.98 19.44
CA ARG A 319 -5.86 -12.58 19.11
C ARG A 319 -7.27 -12.33 18.62
N VAL A 320 -7.80 -11.18 19.03
CA VAL A 320 -9.05 -10.65 18.47
C VAL A 320 -8.79 -10.30 17.00
N PRO A 321 -9.69 -10.70 16.07
CA PRO A 321 -9.57 -10.31 14.68
C PRO A 321 -9.45 -8.79 14.56
N LYS A 322 -8.40 -8.33 13.89
CA LYS A 322 -8.18 -6.91 13.59
C LYS A 322 -8.83 -6.57 12.26
N PRO A 323 -9.21 -5.30 12.02
CA PRO A 323 -9.54 -4.82 10.69
C PRO A 323 -8.40 -5.14 9.71
N ASN A 324 -8.71 -5.26 8.42
CA ASN A 324 -7.75 -5.64 7.40
C ASN A 324 -6.54 -4.72 7.38
N PHE A 325 -5.45 -5.23 7.92
CA PHE A 325 -4.18 -4.55 8.09
C PHE A 325 -3.43 -4.35 6.77
N TYR A 326 -3.65 -5.24 5.80
CA TYR A 326 -2.95 -5.25 4.52
C TYR A 326 -3.73 -4.62 3.38
N TYR A 327 -4.81 -3.88 3.67
CA TYR A 327 -5.67 -3.18 2.71
C TYR A 327 -6.41 -4.08 1.70
N GLU A 328 -6.37 -5.39 1.84
CA GLU A 328 -6.99 -6.31 0.90
C GLU A 328 -8.48 -6.04 0.69
N ASP A 329 -9.23 -5.86 1.78
CA ASP A 329 -10.65 -5.54 1.71
C ASP A 329 -10.92 -4.17 1.09
N SER A 330 -9.99 -3.22 1.22
CA SER A 330 -10.09 -1.90 0.58
C SER A 330 -9.93 -2.03 -0.94
N LEU A 331 -8.96 -2.82 -1.39
CA LEU A 331 -8.73 -3.08 -2.82
C LEU A 331 -9.94 -3.79 -3.48
N LYS A 332 -10.65 -4.64 -2.73
CA LYS A 332 -11.90 -5.28 -3.21
C LYS A 332 -13.06 -4.30 -3.40
N LYS A 333 -13.10 -3.20 -2.64
CA LYS A 333 -14.17 -2.19 -2.72
C LYS A 333 -14.09 -1.31 -3.98
N GLY A 334 -12.94 -1.28 -4.66
CA GLY A 334 -12.70 -0.46 -5.84
C GLY A 334 -12.12 0.93 -5.52
N PRO A 335 -12.03 1.84 -6.51
CA PRO A 335 -11.38 3.13 -6.36
C PRO A 335 -11.97 4.01 -5.24
N GLY A 336 -11.09 4.64 -4.44
CA GLY A 336 -11.45 5.49 -3.31
C GLY A 336 -10.24 5.86 -2.45
N ILE A 337 -10.51 6.54 -1.34
CA ILE A 337 -9.54 6.75 -0.26
C ILE A 337 -9.93 5.87 0.92
N TYR A 338 -8.96 5.13 1.46
CA TYR A 338 -9.19 4.19 2.55
C TYR A 338 -8.27 4.48 3.72
N THR A 339 -8.88 4.66 4.88
CA THR A 339 -8.19 4.81 6.16
C THR A 339 -8.17 3.47 6.89
N ASN A 340 -7.13 3.24 7.66
CA ASN A 340 -7.07 2.10 8.57
C ASN A 340 -7.24 2.62 10.00
N ASP A 341 -8.45 2.55 10.54
CA ASP A 341 -8.77 3.06 11.88
C ASP A 341 -7.98 2.38 13.01
N THR A 342 -7.37 1.21 12.74
CA THR A 342 -6.48 0.53 13.69
C THR A 342 -5.22 1.33 14.00
N PHE A 343 -4.83 2.25 13.09
CA PHE A 343 -3.63 3.07 13.18
C PHE A 343 -3.91 4.55 13.47
N LYS A 344 -5.18 4.94 13.53
CA LYS A 344 -5.51 6.29 14.01
C LYS A 344 -4.98 6.44 15.42
N GLY A 345 -4.21 7.49 15.62
CA GLY A 345 -3.46 7.73 16.83
C GLY A 345 -4.28 7.37 18.07
N GLN A 346 -3.82 6.37 18.77
CA GLN A 346 -4.25 6.20 20.15
C GLN A 346 -3.67 7.40 20.85
N ALA A 347 -4.51 8.43 21.02
CA ALA A 347 -4.17 9.51 21.90
C ALA A 347 -3.64 8.86 23.18
N ALA A 348 -2.41 9.22 23.57
CA ALA A 348 -1.83 8.74 24.79
C ALA A 348 -2.80 9.10 25.91
N GLN A 349 -3.46 8.07 26.46
CA GLN A 349 -4.12 8.19 27.75
C GLN A 349 -3.06 8.27 28.84
#